data_125c7447955bc32c33ce3bf72c4ce999
#
_entry.id   125c7447955bc32c33ce3bf72c4ce999
#
_cell.length_a   1.000
_cell.length_b   1.000
_cell.length_c   1.000
_cell.angle_alpha   90.00
_cell.angle_beta   90.00
_cell.angle_gamma   90.00
#
_symmetry.space_group_name_H-M   'P 1'
#
loop_
_entity.id
_entity.type
_entity.pdbx_description
1 polymer ?
#
loop_
_entity_poly.entity_id
_entity_poly.type
_entity_poly.pdbx_seq_one_letter_code
_entity_poly.pdbx_strand_id
1 'polypeptide(L)'
;MNEKLKFWLIKAFEDFMLILNEFKLPEDEIVTSAVCFHSQQFVEKLIKAYLTFKNIPFSKTHNLDYLLELCIRSDPDFSYLDVSSLSNYGVDIRYPDNFYIPSLEEAKECFRIAEKIKEFVLMKIGIKDEEIIKWIKDLKFRDEREAE
;
A
#
# COMPACT_ATOMS: atom_id res chain seq x y z
N MET A 1 18.38 -9.42 -1.17
CA MET A 1 17.59 -8.21 -0.90
C MET A 1 17.51 -7.96 0.60
N ASN A 2 17.52 -6.70 0.99
CA ASN A 2 17.42 -6.28 2.39
C ASN A 2 16.12 -6.80 3.03
N GLU A 3 16.22 -7.36 4.25
CA GLU A 3 15.06 -7.94 4.93
C GLU A 3 14.00 -6.91 5.31
N LYS A 4 14.41 -5.67 5.66
CA LYS A 4 13.46 -4.59 5.98
C LYS A 4 12.69 -4.16 4.75
N LEU A 5 13.37 -4.06 3.60
CA LEU A 5 12.73 -3.76 2.33
C LEU A 5 11.69 -4.83 1.98
N LYS A 6 12.09 -6.08 2.09
CA LYS A 6 11.22 -7.22 1.82
C LYS A 6 10.00 -7.22 2.73
N PHE A 7 10.20 -6.92 4.02
CA PHE A 7 9.10 -6.80 4.98
C PHE A 7 8.06 -5.75 4.52
N TRP A 8 8.51 -4.55 4.15
CA TRP A 8 7.58 -3.49 3.72
C TRP A 8 6.81 -3.89 2.47
N LEU A 9 7.48 -4.51 1.50
CA LEU A 9 6.83 -4.96 0.26
C LEU A 9 5.80 -6.06 0.53
N ILE A 10 6.12 -7.01 1.39
CA ILE A 10 5.19 -8.07 1.77
C ILE A 10 3.96 -7.49 2.47
N LYS A 11 4.17 -6.62 3.46
CA LYS A 11 3.07 -6.00 4.20
C LYS A 11 2.21 -5.12 3.31
N ALA A 12 2.83 -4.41 2.37
CA ALA A 12 2.09 -3.63 1.37
C ALA A 12 1.19 -4.56 0.53
N PHE A 13 1.75 -5.65 0.03
CA PHE A 13 1.00 -6.56 -0.84
C PHE A 13 -0.08 -7.34 -0.12
N GLU A 14 0.00 -7.50 1.19
CA GLU A 14 -1.13 -8.04 1.95
C GLU A 14 -2.34 -7.11 1.85
N ASP A 15 -2.13 -5.79 1.95
CA ASP A 15 -3.20 -4.81 1.73
C ASP A 15 -3.74 -4.89 0.29
N PHE A 16 -2.84 -4.98 -0.67
CA PHE A 16 -3.22 -5.06 -2.08
C PHE A 16 -4.07 -6.29 -2.39
N MET A 17 -3.66 -7.45 -1.91
CA MET A 17 -4.38 -8.71 -2.11
C MET A 17 -5.76 -8.69 -1.44
N LEU A 18 -5.84 -8.07 -0.25
CA LEU A 18 -7.12 -7.91 0.44
C LEU A 18 -8.09 -7.08 -0.38
N ILE A 19 -7.61 -5.97 -0.96
CA ILE A 19 -8.46 -5.11 -1.81
C ILE A 19 -8.93 -5.87 -3.06
N LEU A 20 -8.02 -6.60 -3.71
CA LEU A 20 -8.39 -7.40 -4.88
C LEU A 20 -9.48 -8.43 -4.55
N ASN A 21 -9.38 -9.07 -3.39
CA ASN A 21 -10.41 -10.01 -2.95
C ASN A 21 -11.73 -9.32 -2.68
N GLU A 22 -11.70 -8.13 -2.09
CA GLU A 22 -12.90 -7.35 -1.83
C GLU A 22 -13.64 -7.01 -3.13
N PHE A 23 -12.90 -6.63 -4.17
CA PHE A 23 -13.51 -6.30 -5.47
C PHE A 23 -14.10 -7.50 -6.22
N LYS A 24 -13.88 -8.72 -5.74
CA LYS A 24 -14.52 -9.92 -6.30
C LYS A 24 -15.94 -10.09 -5.82
N LEU A 25 -16.34 -9.37 -4.78
CA LEU A 25 -17.70 -9.42 -4.24
C LEU A 25 -18.67 -8.66 -5.15
N PRO A 26 -19.99 -8.97 -5.08
CA PRO A 26 -21.00 -8.11 -5.69
C PRO A 26 -20.85 -6.67 -5.19
N GLU A 27 -21.15 -5.70 -6.06
CA GLU A 27 -20.87 -4.30 -5.76
C GLU A 27 -21.52 -3.80 -4.46
N ASP A 28 -22.76 -4.27 -4.17
CA ASP A 28 -23.48 -3.88 -2.96
C ASP A 28 -22.92 -4.52 -1.69
N GLU A 29 -22.03 -5.49 -1.81
CA GLU A 29 -21.40 -6.16 -0.67
C GLU A 29 -19.99 -5.67 -0.40
N ILE A 30 -19.41 -4.85 -1.28
CA ILE A 30 -18.07 -4.30 -1.10
C ILE A 30 -18.03 -3.34 0.08
N VAL A 31 -17.10 -3.58 1.00
CA VAL A 31 -16.88 -2.68 2.14
C VAL A 31 -15.99 -1.54 1.68
N THR A 32 -16.60 -0.45 1.23
CA THR A 32 -15.90 0.68 0.62
C THR A 32 -14.91 1.35 1.56
N SER A 33 -15.24 1.45 2.84
CA SER A 33 -14.32 1.99 3.84
C SER A 33 -13.04 1.18 3.95
N ALA A 34 -13.15 -0.16 3.86
CA ALA A 34 -11.99 -1.05 3.89
C ALA A 34 -11.11 -0.84 2.65
N VAL A 35 -11.73 -0.69 1.47
CA VAL A 35 -10.99 -0.44 0.23
C VAL A 35 -10.19 0.85 0.35
N CYS A 36 -10.80 1.93 0.79
CA CYS A 36 -10.13 3.22 0.93
C CYS A 36 -9.02 3.16 1.99
N PHE A 37 -9.30 2.56 3.15
CA PHE A 37 -8.31 2.43 4.21
C PHE A 37 -7.10 1.61 3.77
N HIS A 38 -7.35 0.45 3.16
CA HIS A 38 -6.24 -0.42 2.73
C HIS A 38 -5.49 0.15 1.53
N SER A 39 -6.14 0.95 0.69
CA SER A 39 -5.45 1.68 -0.38
C SER A 39 -4.45 2.67 0.20
N GLN A 40 -4.85 3.41 1.24
CA GLN A 40 -3.96 4.33 1.94
C GLN A 40 -2.80 3.58 2.61
N GLN A 41 -3.10 2.48 3.32
CA GLN A 41 -2.07 1.66 3.98
C GLN A 41 -1.10 1.06 2.97
N PHE A 42 -1.61 0.61 1.84
CA PHE A 42 -0.80 0.06 0.77
C PHE A 42 0.22 1.08 0.28
N VAL A 43 -0.25 2.28 -0.05
CA VAL A 43 0.61 3.37 -0.54
C VAL A 43 1.64 3.78 0.52
N GLU A 44 1.22 3.90 1.76
CA GLU A 44 2.14 4.23 2.86
C GLU A 44 3.29 3.23 2.94
N LYS A 45 2.98 1.95 2.89
CA LYS A 45 3.98 0.88 2.98
C LYS A 45 4.88 0.83 1.75
N LEU A 46 4.34 1.11 0.56
CA LEU A 46 5.14 1.20 -0.67
C LEU A 46 6.16 2.34 -0.58
N ILE A 47 5.74 3.49 -0.08
CA ILE A 47 6.62 4.64 0.08
C ILE A 47 7.72 4.32 1.11
N LYS A 48 7.35 3.68 2.22
CA LYS A 48 8.33 3.23 3.22
C LYS A 48 9.30 2.20 2.64
N ALA A 49 8.82 1.33 1.75
CA ALA A 49 9.69 0.39 1.04
C ALA A 49 10.73 1.13 0.19
N TYR A 50 10.31 2.13 -0.56
CA TYR A 50 11.23 2.92 -1.36
C TYR A 50 12.28 3.63 -0.49
N LEU A 51 11.86 4.25 0.60
CA LEU A 51 12.78 4.94 1.51
C LEU A 51 13.78 3.96 2.12
N THR A 52 13.33 2.76 2.48
CA THR A 52 14.21 1.70 2.97
C THR A 52 15.18 1.24 1.90
N PHE A 53 14.72 1.11 0.66
CA PHE A 53 15.56 0.75 -0.48
C PHE A 53 16.69 1.77 -0.69
N LYS A 54 16.40 3.04 -0.47
CA LYS A 54 17.38 4.14 -0.62
C LYS A 54 18.16 4.43 0.65
N ASN A 55 17.90 3.70 1.74
CA ASN A 55 18.53 3.92 3.05
C ASN A 55 18.26 5.33 3.59
N ILE A 56 17.05 5.86 3.32
CA ILE A 56 16.62 7.17 3.83
C ILE A 56 15.85 6.95 5.12
N PRO A 57 16.33 7.49 6.25
CA PRO A 57 15.61 7.31 7.52
C PRO A 57 14.32 8.10 7.54
N PHE A 58 13.30 7.56 8.22
CA PHE A 58 12.03 8.22 8.41
C PHE A 58 11.49 7.88 9.79
N SER A 59 10.72 8.80 10.37
CA SER A 59 10.10 8.59 11.68
C SER A 59 8.89 7.66 11.54
N LYS A 60 8.49 7.02 12.66
CA LYS A 60 7.24 6.25 12.69
C LYS A 60 6.09 7.22 12.51
N THR A 61 5.36 7.07 11.40
CA THR A 61 4.28 7.98 11.06
C THR A 61 3.35 7.35 10.04
N HIS A 62 2.13 7.84 9.97
CA HIS A 62 1.15 7.52 8.92
C HIS A 62 0.92 8.73 8.00
N ASN A 63 1.75 9.76 8.10
CA ASN A 63 1.62 10.98 7.31
C ASN A 63 2.20 10.78 5.91
N LEU A 64 1.34 10.56 4.92
CA LEU A 64 1.76 10.33 3.53
C LEU A 64 2.50 11.54 2.94
N ASP A 65 2.07 12.75 3.25
CA ASP A 65 2.69 13.95 2.70
C ASP A 65 4.14 14.09 3.16
N TYR A 66 4.40 13.82 4.44
CA TYR A 66 5.75 13.81 4.99
C TYR A 66 6.62 12.75 4.30
N LEU A 67 6.10 11.53 4.19
CA LEU A 67 6.85 10.42 3.59
C LEU A 67 7.14 10.69 2.11
N LEU A 68 6.15 11.21 1.38
CA LEU A 68 6.32 11.55 -0.03
C LEU A 68 7.35 12.65 -0.21
N GLU A 69 7.37 13.64 0.67
CA GLU A 69 8.36 14.72 0.62
C GLU A 69 9.79 14.17 0.74
N LEU A 70 10.02 13.19 1.61
CA LEU A 70 11.31 12.54 1.70
C LEU A 70 11.70 11.85 0.38
N CYS A 71 10.75 11.22 -0.28
CA CYS A 71 10.97 10.60 -1.58
C CYS A 71 11.33 11.63 -2.64
N ILE A 72 10.61 12.76 -2.67
CA ILE A 72 10.84 13.84 -3.64
C ILE A 72 12.25 14.40 -3.51
N ARG A 73 12.73 14.56 -2.28
CA ARG A 73 14.10 15.04 -2.04
C ARG A 73 15.15 14.11 -2.61
N SER A 74 14.88 12.81 -2.60
CA SER A 74 15.79 11.79 -3.13
C SER A 74 15.67 11.66 -4.65
N ASP A 75 14.43 11.73 -5.14
CA ASP A 75 14.12 11.54 -6.57
C ASP A 75 12.95 12.45 -6.95
N PRO A 76 13.22 13.56 -7.65
CA PRO A 76 12.18 14.52 -8.02
C PRO A 76 11.04 13.94 -8.85
N ASP A 77 11.20 12.78 -9.48
CA ASP A 77 10.12 12.13 -10.23
C ASP A 77 8.93 11.82 -9.34
N PHE A 78 9.14 11.65 -8.03
CA PHE A 78 8.05 11.43 -7.08
C PHE A 78 7.09 12.62 -6.99
N SER A 79 7.48 13.80 -7.47
CA SER A 79 6.60 14.98 -7.45
C SER A 79 5.39 14.83 -8.36
N TYR A 80 5.40 13.86 -9.29
CA TYR A 80 4.25 13.56 -10.14
C TYR A 80 3.17 12.75 -9.42
N LEU A 81 3.46 12.21 -8.25
CA LEU A 81 2.50 11.44 -7.48
C LEU A 81 1.65 12.37 -6.61
N ASP A 82 0.34 12.11 -6.58
CA ASP A 82 -0.59 12.85 -5.73
C ASP A 82 -1.26 11.88 -4.77
N VAL A 83 -0.97 12.03 -3.48
CA VAL A 83 -1.51 11.18 -2.42
C VAL A 83 -2.59 11.90 -1.60
N SER A 84 -2.94 13.14 -1.97
CA SER A 84 -3.86 13.96 -1.15
C SER A 84 -5.21 13.31 -0.93
N SER A 85 -5.75 12.64 -1.96
CA SER A 85 -7.04 11.94 -1.86
C SER A 85 -7.01 10.77 -0.89
N LEU A 86 -5.83 10.19 -0.63
CA LEU A 86 -5.68 9.03 0.24
C LEU A 86 -5.41 9.42 1.70
N SER A 87 -4.84 10.59 1.92
CA SER A 87 -4.37 11.02 3.26
C SER A 87 -5.46 10.98 4.32
N ASN A 88 -6.72 11.21 3.93
CA ASN A 88 -7.85 11.27 4.86
C ASN A 88 -8.33 9.90 5.33
N TYR A 89 -7.90 8.81 4.72
CA TYR A 89 -8.43 7.47 5.02
C TYR A 89 -7.58 6.67 6.01
N GLY A 90 -6.49 7.25 6.50
CA GLY A 90 -5.57 6.55 7.38
C GLY A 90 -6.12 6.30 8.77
N VAL A 91 -6.66 7.33 9.42
CA VAL A 91 -7.05 7.27 10.83
C VAL A 91 -8.43 7.88 11.08
N ASP A 92 -8.65 9.13 10.66
CA ASP A 92 -9.79 9.95 11.07
C ASP A 92 -11.15 9.34 10.76
N ILE A 93 -11.30 8.77 9.57
CA ILE A 93 -12.56 8.24 9.07
C ILE A 93 -13.03 6.98 9.82
N ARG A 94 -12.15 6.39 10.65
CA ARG A 94 -12.44 5.17 11.41
C ARG A 94 -13.07 5.44 12.77
N TYR A 95 -13.13 6.70 13.20
CA TYR A 95 -13.67 7.06 14.51
C TYR A 95 -15.14 7.47 14.40
N PRO A 96 -15.98 7.15 15.41
CA PRO A 96 -17.41 7.49 15.34
C PRO A 96 -17.71 8.96 15.11
N ASP A 97 -16.86 9.85 15.61
CA ASP A 97 -17.04 11.30 15.46
C ASP A 97 -16.91 11.76 14.01
N ASN A 98 -16.23 10.96 13.18
CA ASN A 98 -15.97 11.25 11.78
C ASN A 98 -16.63 10.20 10.89
N PHE A 99 -17.88 9.84 11.21
CA PHE A 99 -18.60 8.81 10.49
C PHE A 99 -18.78 9.19 9.01
N TYR A 100 -18.29 8.31 8.13
CA TYR A 100 -18.40 8.51 6.70
C TYR A 100 -18.25 7.16 6.01
N ILE A 101 -19.16 6.90 5.07
CA ILE A 101 -19.06 5.71 4.22
C ILE A 101 -18.75 6.18 2.80
N PRO A 102 -17.57 5.88 2.26
CA PRO A 102 -17.23 6.23 0.88
C PRO A 102 -18.20 5.60 -0.11
N SER A 103 -18.47 6.30 -1.23
CA SER A 103 -19.21 5.70 -2.31
C SER A 103 -18.37 4.64 -3.01
N LEU A 104 -19.02 3.78 -3.80
CA LEU A 104 -18.31 2.78 -4.60
C LEU A 104 -17.33 3.45 -5.56
N GLU A 105 -17.75 4.54 -6.20
CA GLU A 105 -16.88 5.28 -7.13
C GLU A 105 -15.66 5.87 -6.41
N GLU A 106 -15.84 6.36 -5.21
CA GLU A 106 -14.76 6.87 -4.38
C GLU A 106 -13.76 5.76 -4.03
N ALA A 107 -14.26 4.58 -3.67
CA ALA A 107 -13.43 3.42 -3.37
C ALA A 107 -12.62 2.98 -4.60
N LYS A 108 -13.26 2.94 -5.76
CA LYS A 108 -12.57 2.61 -7.02
C LYS A 108 -11.47 3.61 -7.34
N GLU A 109 -11.73 4.90 -7.10
CA GLU A 109 -10.73 5.94 -7.34
C GLU A 109 -9.56 5.81 -6.38
N CYS A 110 -9.80 5.53 -5.09
CA CYS A 110 -8.73 5.28 -4.12
C CYS A 110 -7.82 4.15 -4.59
N PHE A 111 -8.42 3.06 -5.04
CA PHE A 111 -7.65 1.91 -5.51
C PHE A 111 -6.89 2.20 -6.80
N ARG A 112 -7.52 2.94 -7.73
CA ARG A 112 -6.87 3.33 -8.99
C ARG A 112 -5.61 4.16 -8.72
N ILE A 113 -5.69 5.10 -7.79
CA ILE A 113 -4.54 5.91 -7.38
C ILE A 113 -3.45 5.02 -6.78
N ALA A 114 -3.84 4.10 -5.90
CA ALA A 114 -2.91 3.18 -5.26
C ALA A 114 -2.19 2.29 -6.28
N GLU A 115 -2.90 1.80 -7.29
CA GLU A 115 -2.29 0.98 -8.34
C GLU A 115 -1.26 1.76 -9.15
N LYS A 116 -1.54 3.02 -9.47
CA LYS A 116 -0.60 3.87 -10.19
C LYS A 116 0.68 4.07 -9.38
N ILE A 117 0.53 4.31 -8.09
CA ILE A 117 1.67 4.49 -7.21
C ILE A 117 2.46 3.18 -7.09
N LYS A 118 1.78 2.04 -7.03
CA LYS A 118 2.43 0.73 -7.04
C LYS A 118 3.33 0.57 -8.27
N GLU A 119 2.79 0.81 -9.44
CA GLU A 119 3.55 0.68 -10.69
C GLU A 119 4.80 1.55 -10.65
N PHE A 120 4.64 2.79 -10.22
CA PHE A 120 5.74 3.74 -10.15
C PHE A 120 6.81 3.30 -9.15
N VAL A 121 6.41 2.95 -7.92
CA VAL A 121 7.35 2.58 -6.86
C VAL A 121 8.09 1.29 -7.19
N LEU A 122 7.38 0.27 -7.70
CA LEU A 122 8.03 -0.99 -8.06
C LEU A 122 9.02 -0.81 -9.21
N MET A 123 8.71 0.07 -10.16
CA MET A 123 9.64 0.41 -11.22
C MET A 123 10.92 1.03 -10.63
N LYS A 124 10.79 1.95 -9.68
CA LYS A 124 11.94 2.60 -9.06
C LYS A 124 12.80 1.64 -8.24
N ILE A 125 12.18 0.65 -7.60
CA ILE A 125 12.90 -0.37 -6.83
C ILE A 125 13.48 -1.45 -7.76
N GLY A 126 12.83 -1.69 -8.89
CA GLY A 126 13.26 -2.72 -9.84
C GLY A 126 12.78 -4.11 -9.48
N ILE A 127 11.55 -4.22 -9.02
CA ILE A 127 10.95 -5.51 -8.63
C ILE A 127 9.55 -5.64 -9.22
N LYS A 128 9.11 -6.87 -9.44
CA LYS A 128 7.81 -7.18 -10.03
C LYS A 128 6.84 -7.74 -9.00
N ASP A 129 5.54 -7.54 -9.26
CA ASP A 129 4.45 -8.05 -8.43
C ASP A 129 4.63 -9.54 -8.13
N GLU A 130 4.94 -10.34 -9.14
CA GLU A 130 5.04 -11.79 -9.04
C GLU A 130 6.10 -12.23 -8.04
N GLU A 131 7.19 -11.50 -7.93
CA GLU A 131 8.25 -11.81 -6.97
C GLU A 131 7.76 -11.66 -5.54
N ILE A 132 7.03 -10.56 -5.26
CA ILE A 132 6.50 -10.28 -3.92
C ILE A 132 5.43 -11.33 -3.57
N ILE A 133 4.54 -11.63 -4.51
CA ILE A 133 3.47 -12.61 -4.30
C ILE A 133 4.07 -13.99 -4.01
N LYS A 134 5.15 -14.34 -4.70
CA LYS A 134 5.85 -15.60 -4.45
C LYS A 134 6.41 -15.66 -3.03
N TRP A 135 7.02 -14.57 -2.54
CA TRP A 135 7.52 -14.52 -1.16
C TRP A 135 6.40 -14.79 -0.15
N ILE A 136 5.23 -14.19 -0.37
CA ILE A 136 4.09 -14.37 0.53
C ILE A 136 3.64 -15.83 0.55
N LYS A 137 3.53 -16.46 -0.63
CA LYS A 137 3.15 -17.87 -0.74
C LYS A 137 4.17 -18.78 -0.05
N ASP A 138 5.46 -18.50 -0.26
CA ASP A 138 6.52 -19.29 0.35
C ASP A 138 6.46 -19.22 1.89
N LEU A 139 6.15 -18.06 2.44
CA LEU A 139 6.01 -17.89 3.89
C LEU A 139 4.79 -18.64 4.42
N LYS A 140 3.66 -18.60 3.70
CA LYS A 140 2.42 -19.26 4.13
C LYS A 140 2.55 -20.78 4.19
N PHE A 141 3.32 -21.36 3.29
CA PHE A 141 3.40 -22.82 3.14
C PHE A 141 4.73 -23.41 3.62
N ARG A 142 5.56 -22.62 4.31
CA ARG A 142 6.88 -23.09 4.78
C ARG A 142 6.78 -24.27 5.72
N ASP A 143 5.77 -24.30 6.61
CA ASP A 143 5.60 -25.37 7.59
C ASP A 143 5.26 -26.70 6.90
N GLU A 144 4.45 -26.66 5.83
CA GLU A 144 4.12 -27.83 5.03
C GLU A 144 5.37 -28.42 4.36
N ARG A 145 6.26 -27.55 3.85
CA ARG A 145 7.51 -27.96 3.24
C ARG A 145 8.49 -28.53 4.26
N GLU A 146 8.54 -27.96 5.45
CA GLU A 146 9.41 -28.45 6.52
C GLU A 146 8.95 -29.81 7.05
N ALA A 147 7.64 -30.10 6.98
CA ALA A 147 7.08 -31.39 7.42
C ALA A 147 7.38 -32.53 6.44
N GLU A 148 7.74 -32.23 5.20
CA GLU A 148 8.14 -33.20 4.20
C GLU A 148 9.59 -33.61 4.37
#